data_2ae9fe8f37ad016f6f179fda2e422be1
#
_entry.id   2ae9fe8f37ad016f6f179fda2e422be1
#
_cell.length_a   1.000
_cell.length_b   1.000
_cell.length_c   1.000
_cell.angle_alpha   90.00
_cell.angle_beta   90.00
_cell.angle_gamma   90.00
#
_symmetry.space_group_name_H-M   'P 1'
#
loop_
_entity.id
_entity.type
_entity.pdbx_description
1 polymer ?
#
loop_
_entity_poly.entity_id
_entity_poly.type
_entity_poly.pdbx_seq_one_letter_code
_entity_poly.pdbx_strand_id
1 'polypeptide(L)'
;MNSSVSILTFHINHTNLNMMLAQARQEQVRIQRIDRALALGGSIEMMQCYFGLTAAEVSTRRRLAGIPTRQGRNQTPGETEEISVWEQWRTAKIDNLDSLEALEVMMLIAEQQDIALTSVWTLVKGWVEQQQQQQQRRAG
;
A
#
# COMPACT_ATOMS: atom_id res chain seq x y z
N MET A 1 -34.00 8.84 -38.54
CA MET A 1 -33.27 8.38 -37.38
C MET A 1 -34.21 7.74 -36.37
N ASN A 2 -33.95 6.54 -35.99
CA ASN A 2 -34.89 5.77 -35.18
C ASN A 2 -34.58 6.01 -33.68
N SER A 3 -35.43 6.79 -33.04
CA SER A 3 -35.25 7.18 -31.64
C SER A 3 -35.28 5.99 -30.66
N SER A 4 -35.99 4.90 -31.03
CA SER A 4 -36.06 3.68 -30.23
C SER A 4 -34.70 3.00 -30.11
N VAL A 5 -33.94 2.93 -31.21
CA VAL A 5 -32.60 2.35 -31.23
C VAL A 5 -31.63 3.20 -30.39
N SER A 6 -31.74 4.52 -30.51
CA SER A 6 -30.93 5.46 -29.67
C SER A 6 -31.19 5.26 -28.20
N ILE A 7 -32.45 5.12 -27.80
CA ILE A 7 -32.81 4.94 -26.38
C ILE A 7 -32.29 3.62 -25.86
N LEU A 8 -32.41 2.52 -26.62
CA LEU A 8 -31.89 1.21 -26.24
C LEU A 8 -30.37 1.23 -26.12
N THR A 9 -29.67 1.83 -27.06
CA THR A 9 -28.23 1.98 -27.06
C THR A 9 -27.78 2.82 -25.84
N PHE A 10 -28.50 3.90 -25.56
CA PHE A 10 -28.23 4.75 -24.40
C PHE A 10 -28.39 3.99 -23.08
N HIS A 11 -29.42 3.14 -22.98
CA HIS A 11 -29.68 2.37 -21.77
C HIS A 11 -28.57 1.34 -21.51
N ILE A 12 -28.13 0.61 -22.54
CA ILE A 12 -27.02 -0.33 -22.47
C ILE A 12 -25.72 0.41 -22.11
N ASN A 13 -25.47 1.55 -22.76
CA ASN A 13 -24.30 2.37 -22.50
C ASN A 13 -24.30 2.93 -21.09
N HIS A 14 -25.47 3.23 -20.52
CA HIS A 14 -25.59 3.70 -19.15
C HIS A 14 -25.13 2.65 -18.13
N THR A 15 -25.54 1.39 -18.31
CA THR A 15 -25.09 0.28 -17.47
C THR A 15 -23.58 0.07 -17.59
N ASN A 16 -23.05 0.04 -18.82
CA ASN A 16 -21.62 -0.10 -19.06
C ASN A 16 -20.85 1.09 -18.50
N LEU A 17 -21.39 2.30 -18.64
CA LEU A 17 -20.78 3.51 -18.10
C LEU A 17 -20.69 3.46 -16.57
N ASN A 18 -21.75 2.99 -15.89
CA ASN A 18 -21.73 2.81 -14.44
C ASN A 18 -20.65 1.83 -14.00
N MET A 19 -20.50 0.71 -14.71
CA MET A 19 -19.44 -0.26 -14.43
C MET A 19 -18.07 0.33 -14.69
N MET A 20 -17.89 1.07 -15.77
CA MET A 20 -16.63 1.75 -16.09
C MET A 20 -16.30 2.82 -15.06
N LEU A 21 -17.28 3.58 -14.60
CA LEU A 21 -17.08 4.58 -13.54
C LEU A 21 -16.69 3.93 -12.22
N ALA A 22 -17.30 2.80 -11.87
CA ALA A 22 -16.95 2.05 -10.67
C ALA A 22 -15.50 1.56 -10.74
N GLN A 23 -15.09 0.99 -11.88
CA GLN A 23 -13.72 0.54 -12.11
C GLN A 23 -12.73 1.71 -12.07
N ALA A 24 -13.11 2.84 -12.68
CA ALA A 24 -12.27 4.05 -12.67
C ALA A 24 -12.06 4.58 -11.25
N ARG A 25 -13.10 4.54 -10.41
CA ARG A 25 -12.98 4.95 -9.00
C ARG A 25 -12.08 4.01 -8.22
N GLN A 26 -12.18 2.70 -8.43
CA GLN A 26 -11.32 1.71 -7.79
C GLN A 26 -9.86 1.92 -8.19
N GLU A 27 -9.62 2.16 -9.47
CA GLU A 27 -8.27 2.44 -9.97
C GLU A 27 -7.72 3.75 -9.41
N GLN A 28 -8.56 4.78 -9.29
CA GLN A 28 -8.18 6.06 -8.68
C GLN A 28 -7.77 5.88 -7.22
N VAL A 29 -8.54 5.11 -6.44
CA VAL A 29 -8.23 4.80 -5.04
C VAL A 29 -6.91 4.04 -4.95
N ARG A 30 -6.69 3.08 -5.85
CA ARG A 30 -5.45 2.30 -5.92
C ARG A 30 -4.25 3.21 -6.20
N ILE A 31 -4.36 4.09 -7.17
CA ILE A 31 -3.29 5.05 -7.52
C ILE A 31 -3.00 5.99 -6.35
N GLN A 32 -4.03 6.48 -5.66
CA GLN A 32 -3.86 7.33 -4.49
C GLN A 32 -3.10 6.60 -3.37
N ARG A 33 -3.40 5.32 -3.15
CA ARG A 33 -2.66 4.49 -2.19
C ARG A 33 -1.20 4.32 -2.58
N ILE A 34 -0.94 4.04 -3.85
CA ILE A 34 0.42 3.90 -4.38
C ILE A 34 1.19 5.20 -4.15
N ASP A 35 0.62 6.32 -4.53
CA ASP A 35 1.26 7.63 -4.40
C ASP A 35 1.52 7.98 -2.93
N ARG A 36 0.57 7.70 -2.05
CA ARG A 36 0.73 7.91 -0.61
C ARG A 36 1.85 7.04 -0.04
N ALA A 37 1.88 5.77 -0.41
CA ALA A 37 2.92 4.84 0.04
C ALA A 37 4.31 5.30 -0.42
N LEU A 38 4.42 5.74 -1.67
CA LEU A 38 5.68 6.26 -2.21
C LEU A 38 6.10 7.55 -1.53
N ALA A 39 5.14 8.46 -1.26
CA ALA A 39 5.41 9.71 -0.57
C ALA A 39 5.91 9.48 0.87
N LEU A 40 5.44 8.41 1.51
CA LEU A 40 5.87 8.02 2.85
C LEU A 40 7.19 7.25 2.86
N GLY A 41 7.80 7.02 1.72
CA GLY A 41 9.10 6.36 1.60
C GLY A 41 9.02 4.87 1.35
N GLY A 42 7.93 4.39 0.75
CA GLY A 42 7.81 2.99 0.35
C GLY A 42 8.84 2.63 -0.71
N SER A 43 9.47 1.46 -0.57
CA SER A 43 10.48 0.98 -1.50
C SER A 43 9.86 0.32 -2.72
N ILE A 44 10.66 0.10 -3.75
CA ILE A 44 10.27 -0.66 -4.94
C ILE A 44 9.81 -2.06 -4.52
N GLU A 45 10.53 -2.69 -3.61
CA GLU A 45 10.20 -4.02 -3.09
C GLU A 45 8.80 -4.06 -2.46
N MET A 46 8.45 -3.05 -1.63
CA MET A 46 7.11 -2.93 -1.06
C MET A 46 6.05 -2.77 -2.15
N MET A 47 6.32 -1.95 -3.15
CA MET A 47 5.37 -1.72 -4.24
C MET A 47 5.14 -2.98 -5.07
N GLN A 48 6.17 -3.78 -5.27
CA GLN A 48 6.04 -5.08 -5.92
C GLN A 48 5.21 -6.04 -5.07
N CYS A 49 5.44 -6.04 -3.77
CA CYS A 49 4.77 -6.94 -2.82
C CYS A 49 3.28 -6.62 -2.70
N TYR A 50 2.91 -5.36 -2.53
CA TYR A 50 1.53 -4.96 -2.26
C TYR A 50 0.69 -4.65 -3.51
N PHE A 51 1.33 -4.16 -4.56
CA PHE A 51 0.62 -3.69 -5.76
C PHE A 51 1.03 -4.42 -7.03
N GLY A 52 2.06 -5.26 -6.98
CA GLY A 52 2.57 -5.96 -8.16
C GLY A 52 3.23 -5.05 -9.18
N LEU A 53 3.72 -3.89 -8.77
CA LEU A 53 4.35 -2.94 -9.68
C LEU A 53 5.79 -3.34 -10.00
N THR A 54 6.21 -3.12 -11.24
CA THR A 54 7.61 -3.26 -11.62
C THR A 54 8.41 -2.04 -11.17
N ALA A 55 9.73 -2.15 -11.15
CA ALA A 55 10.63 -1.02 -10.84
C ALA A 55 10.40 0.16 -11.78
N ALA A 56 10.19 -0.12 -13.07
CA ALA A 56 9.93 0.91 -14.08
C ALA A 56 8.60 1.63 -13.80
N GLU A 57 7.56 0.89 -13.42
CA GLU A 57 6.26 1.46 -13.07
C GLU A 57 6.35 2.34 -11.81
N VAL A 58 7.11 1.91 -10.81
CA VAL A 58 7.34 2.69 -9.58
C VAL A 58 8.05 4.01 -9.93
N SER A 59 9.09 3.96 -10.74
CA SER A 59 9.82 5.15 -11.18
C SER A 59 8.91 6.12 -11.94
N THR A 60 8.06 5.58 -12.81
CA THR A 60 7.08 6.38 -13.56
C THR A 60 6.08 7.05 -12.62
N ARG A 61 5.57 6.30 -11.63
CA ARG A 61 4.62 6.85 -10.65
C ARG A 61 5.24 7.98 -9.83
N ARG A 62 6.48 7.79 -9.38
CA ARG A 62 7.20 8.84 -8.64
C ARG A 62 7.32 10.12 -9.46
N ARG A 63 7.69 9.98 -10.73
CA ARG A 63 7.84 11.11 -11.62
C ARG A 63 6.52 11.83 -11.87
N LEU A 64 5.46 11.08 -12.16
CA LEU A 64 4.13 11.65 -12.45
C LEU A 64 3.52 12.32 -11.22
N ALA A 65 3.76 11.78 -10.04
CA ALA A 65 3.24 12.34 -8.78
C ALA A 65 4.14 13.43 -8.20
N GLY A 66 5.30 13.67 -8.79
CA GLY A 66 6.26 14.66 -8.29
C GLY A 66 6.92 14.26 -6.98
N ILE A 67 7.01 12.99 -6.70
CA ILE A 67 7.60 12.48 -5.47
C ILE A 67 9.11 12.35 -5.66
N PRO A 68 9.92 13.09 -4.89
CA PRO A 68 11.38 12.99 -5.02
C PRO A 68 11.86 11.62 -4.55
N THR A 69 12.86 11.09 -5.25
CA THR A 69 13.56 9.91 -4.78
C THR A 69 14.35 10.31 -3.54
N ARG A 70 13.99 9.78 -2.38
CA ARG A 70 14.80 9.97 -1.18
C ARG A 70 16.11 9.24 -1.38
N GLN A 71 17.15 9.97 -1.78
CA GLN A 71 18.47 9.38 -1.89
C GLN A 71 19.05 9.15 -0.50
N GLY A 72 19.29 7.91 -0.23
CA GLY A 72 20.18 7.40 0.79
C GLY A 72 20.01 8.01 2.17
N ARG A 73 19.50 7.46 3.03
CA ARG A 73 19.38 7.51 4.48
C ARG A 73 17.98 7.21 4.91
N ASN A 74 17.73 5.94 4.95
CA ASN A 74 16.83 5.41 5.93
C ASN A 74 17.45 5.74 7.27
N GLN A 75 16.94 6.79 7.91
CA GLN A 75 17.25 6.97 9.31
C GLN A 75 16.76 5.72 10.02
N THR A 76 17.69 4.98 10.57
CA THR A 76 17.34 3.83 11.40
C THR A 76 16.53 4.34 12.58
N PRO A 77 15.30 3.86 12.80
CA PRO A 77 14.50 4.29 13.95
C PRO A 77 15.25 4.01 15.26
N GLY A 78 15.16 4.95 16.21
CA GLY A 78 15.70 4.75 17.54
C GLY A 78 14.90 3.70 18.31
N GLU A 79 15.45 3.24 19.41
CA GLU A 79 14.84 2.21 20.26
C GLU A 79 13.42 2.60 20.71
N THR A 80 13.21 3.84 21.12
CA THR A 80 11.91 4.36 21.54
C THR A 80 10.90 4.33 20.39
N GLU A 81 11.34 4.68 19.19
CA GLU A 81 10.52 4.66 18.00
C GLU A 81 10.13 3.23 17.62
N GLU A 82 11.08 2.29 17.72
CA GLU A 82 10.79 0.88 17.45
C GLU A 82 9.74 0.32 18.39
N ILE A 83 9.81 0.63 19.67
CA ILE A 83 8.83 0.22 20.68
C ILE A 83 7.44 0.77 20.34
N SER A 84 7.38 2.05 19.96
CA SER A 84 6.12 2.70 19.58
C SER A 84 5.50 2.06 18.33
N VAL A 85 6.32 1.76 17.32
CA VAL A 85 5.88 1.06 16.12
C VAL A 85 5.33 -0.32 16.48
N TRP A 86 6.02 -1.07 17.31
CA TRP A 86 5.61 -2.38 17.78
C TRP A 86 4.26 -2.35 18.48
N GLU A 87 4.07 -1.41 19.41
CA GLU A 87 2.81 -1.28 20.15
C GLU A 87 1.64 -0.97 19.24
N GLN A 88 1.83 -0.05 18.30
CA GLN A 88 0.80 0.31 17.34
C GLN A 88 0.44 -0.86 16.42
N TRP A 89 1.45 -1.57 15.93
CA TRP A 89 1.24 -2.74 15.09
C TRP A 89 0.50 -3.84 15.83
N ARG A 90 0.92 -4.14 17.06
CA ARG A 90 0.30 -5.17 17.89
C ARG A 90 -1.16 -4.85 18.18
N THR A 91 -1.46 -3.59 18.48
CA THR A 91 -2.82 -3.13 18.80
C THR A 91 -3.76 -3.30 17.61
N ALA A 92 -3.26 -3.16 16.40
CA ALA A 92 -4.05 -3.27 15.17
C ALA A 92 -4.53 -4.71 14.89
N LYS A 93 -3.90 -5.71 15.48
CA LYS A 93 -4.27 -7.14 15.35
C LYS A 93 -4.40 -7.59 13.90
N ILE A 94 -3.37 -7.34 13.10
CA ILE A 94 -3.34 -7.72 11.70
C ILE A 94 -2.85 -9.16 11.56
N ASP A 95 -3.64 -10.00 10.91
CA ASP A 95 -3.31 -11.43 10.74
C ASP A 95 -2.39 -11.66 9.55
N ASN A 96 -2.53 -10.89 8.48
CA ASN A 96 -1.79 -11.08 7.25
C ASN A 96 -1.01 -9.83 6.88
N LEU A 97 0.32 -9.93 6.96
CA LEU A 97 1.24 -8.82 6.64
C LEU A 97 1.12 -8.38 5.18
N ASP A 98 0.78 -9.29 4.27
CA ASP A 98 0.70 -9.00 2.84
C ASP A 98 -0.63 -8.36 2.42
N SER A 99 -1.54 -8.13 3.36
CA SER A 99 -2.84 -7.53 3.08
C SER A 99 -2.75 -6.00 2.92
N LEU A 100 -3.71 -5.43 2.20
CA LEU A 100 -3.82 -3.97 2.10
C LEU A 100 -4.13 -3.33 3.44
N GLU A 101 -4.84 -4.03 4.32
CA GLU A 101 -5.09 -3.59 5.69
C GLU A 101 -3.78 -3.40 6.47
N ALA A 102 -2.85 -4.34 6.33
CA ALA A 102 -1.51 -4.22 6.92
C ALA A 102 -0.78 -2.99 6.39
N LEU A 103 -0.84 -2.77 5.08
CA LEU A 103 -0.22 -1.59 4.45
C LEU A 103 -0.81 -0.29 5.01
N GLU A 104 -2.14 -0.21 5.14
CA GLU A 104 -2.81 0.97 5.70
C GLU A 104 -2.33 1.27 7.13
N VAL A 105 -2.24 0.25 7.97
CA VAL A 105 -1.75 0.39 9.34
C VAL A 105 -0.31 0.89 9.35
N MET A 106 0.55 0.30 8.52
CA MET A 106 1.96 0.71 8.43
C MET A 106 2.10 2.15 7.93
N MET A 107 1.25 2.57 6.98
CA MET A 107 1.25 3.95 6.50
C MET A 107 0.86 4.94 7.60
N LEU A 108 -0.14 4.60 8.41
CA LEU A 108 -0.53 5.42 9.55
C LEU A 108 0.60 5.54 10.59
N ILE A 109 1.26 4.43 10.86
CA ILE A 109 2.42 4.42 11.79
C ILE A 109 3.54 5.31 11.24
N ALA A 110 3.85 5.17 9.95
CA ALA A 110 4.90 5.96 9.30
C ALA A 110 4.60 7.46 9.39
N GLU A 111 3.34 7.85 9.16
CA GLU A 111 2.92 9.25 9.27
C GLU A 111 3.03 9.78 10.70
N GLN A 112 2.55 9.01 11.68
CA GLN A 112 2.53 9.44 13.08
C GLN A 112 3.91 9.54 13.69
N GLN A 113 4.81 8.62 13.33
CA GLN A 113 6.15 8.57 13.89
C GLN A 113 7.18 9.33 13.05
N ASP A 114 6.78 9.84 11.90
CA ASP A 114 7.66 10.49 10.92
C ASP A 114 8.86 9.59 10.56
N ILE A 115 8.57 8.32 10.29
CA ILE A 115 9.54 7.30 9.91
C ILE A 115 9.23 6.86 8.49
N ALA A 116 10.25 6.55 7.70
CA ALA A 116 10.04 6.02 6.34
C ALA A 116 9.22 4.73 6.38
N LEU A 117 8.25 4.61 5.48
CA LEU A 117 7.38 3.44 5.41
C LEU A 117 8.18 2.14 5.24
N THR A 118 9.25 2.17 4.45
CA THR A 118 10.16 1.03 4.29
C THR A 118 10.74 0.57 5.63
N SER A 119 11.10 1.51 6.51
CA SER A 119 11.63 1.19 7.84
C SER A 119 10.59 0.50 8.71
N VAL A 120 9.34 0.98 8.69
CA VAL A 120 8.23 0.36 9.40
C VAL A 120 8.02 -1.08 8.90
N TRP A 121 7.98 -1.25 7.58
CA TRP A 121 7.78 -2.55 6.95
C TRP A 121 8.90 -3.55 7.32
N THR A 122 10.14 -3.10 7.30
CA THR A 122 11.29 -3.93 7.66
C THR A 122 11.20 -4.39 9.10
N LEU A 123 10.84 -3.50 10.03
CA LEU A 123 10.65 -3.84 11.43
C LEU A 123 9.53 -4.86 11.63
N VAL A 124 8.36 -4.59 11.06
CA VAL A 124 7.19 -5.45 11.20
C VAL A 124 7.45 -6.83 10.58
N LYS A 125 8.05 -6.85 9.41
CA LYS A 125 8.39 -8.09 8.71
C LYS A 125 9.34 -8.95 9.54
N GLY A 126 10.34 -8.33 10.15
CA GLY A 126 11.27 -9.03 11.04
C GLY A 126 10.57 -9.67 12.23
N TRP A 127 9.66 -8.95 12.87
CA TRP A 127 8.89 -9.47 14.01
C TRP A 127 7.99 -10.62 13.62
N VAL A 128 7.27 -10.50 12.50
CA VAL A 128 6.37 -11.54 12.01
C VAL A 128 7.16 -12.82 11.68
N GLU A 129 8.31 -12.69 11.04
CA GLU A 129 9.18 -13.83 10.73
C GLU A 129 9.69 -14.50 12.00
N GLN A 130 10.08 -13.73 13.01
CA GLN A 130 10.52 -14.28 14.30
C GLN A 130 9.40 -15.05 14.99
N GLN A 131 8.19 -14.55 14.99
CA GLN A 131 7.04 -15.23 15.57
C GLN A 131 6.74 -16.54 14.85
N GLN A 132 6.82 -16.56 13.53
CA GLN A 132 6.62 -17.77 12.75
C GLN A 132 7.68 -18.83 13.05
N GLN A 133 8.93 -18.44 13.18
CA GLN A 133 10.01 -19.33 13.55
C GLN A 133 9.80 -19.93 14.94
N GLN A 134 9.36 -19.11 15.90
CA GLN A 134 9.07 -19.59 17.26
C GLN A 134 7.92 -20.58 17.27
N GLN A 135 6.88 -20.36 16.49
CA GLN A 135 5.76 -21.28 16.38
C GLN A 135 6.18 -22.59 15.75
N GLN A 136 7.02 -22.56 14.73
CA GLN A 136 7.55 -23.78 14.09
C GLN A 136 8.42 -24.59 15.07
N ARG A 137 9.23 -23.92 15.88
CA ARG A 137 10.05 -24.59 16.91
C ARG A 137 9.20 -25.24 17.99
N ARG A 138 8.07 -24.62 18.37
CA ARG A 138 7.14 -25.18 19.34
C ARG A 138 6.36 -26.36 18.78
N ALA A 139 6.08 -26.35 17.49
CA ALA A 139 5.35 -27.44 16.81
C ALA A 139 6.25 -28.64 16.48
N GLY A 140 7.54 -28.45 16.46
CA GLY A 140 8.52 -29.52 16.26
C GLY A 140 8.98 -30.05 17.59
#